data_a5f673ca7513138d6246219344024050
#
_entry.id   a5f673ca7513138d6246219344024050
#
_cell.length_a   1.000
_cell.length_b   1.000
_cell.length_c   1.000
_cell.angle_alpha   90.00
_cell.angle_beta   90.00
_cell.angle_gamma   90.00
#
_symmetry.space_group_name_H-M   'P 1'
#
loop_
_entity.id
_entity.type
_entity.pdbx_description
1 polymer ?
#
loop_
_entity_poly.entity_id
_entity_poly.type
_entity_poly.pdbx_seq_one_letter_code
_entity_poly.pdbx_strand_id
1 'polypeptide(L)'
;MLEKTIRLVIPDWQAGDNPVYELGAKVLKAIAPENKNQKTITVKTVHSTKPQKMENGVRGQSAILKNLKNTKEVILKEKPDSIITFGGNCLVSQQPISYLNGIYGEKMGVIWIDAHPDISTPDVYYNEHAMVVGNLLHCGDSVIQKEVNHPLKPNQIYYAGLQEVTPAEKDLLSQAGVEYKIEESHEVDPAEVR
;
A
#
# COMPACT_ATOMS: atom_id res chain seq x y z
N MET A 1 16.07 5.85 23.47
CA MET A 1 16.55 4.75 22.60
C MET A 1 16.69 5.31 21.22
N LEU A 2 17.68 4.86 20.43
CA LEU A 2 17.79 5.25 19.03
C LEU A 2 16.60 4.62 18.26
N GLU A 3 15.92 5.41 17.43
CA GLU A 3 14.80 4.96 16.61
C GLU A 3 15.28 3.87 15.63
N LYS A 4 14.60 2.72 15.61
CA LYS A 4 14.94 1.60 14.75
C LYS A 4 14.25 1.75 13.39
N THR A 5 14.99 2.15 12.38
CA THR A 5 14.52 2.19 10.99
C THR A 5 14.95 0.93 10.24
N ILE A 6 14.03 0.29 9.53
CA ILE A 6 14.35 -0.78 8.58
C ILE A 6 14.02 -0.37 7.15
N ARG A 7 14.67 -1.05 6.19
CA ARG A 7 14.38 -0.95 4.75
C ARG A 7 13.80 -2.27 4.28
N LEU A 8 12.58 -2.24 3.77
CA LEU A 8 11.92 -3.41 3.18
C LEU A 8 12.01 -3.32 1.65
N VAL A 9 12.47 -4.37 1.02
CA VAL A 9 12.38 -4.56 -0.43
C VAL A 9 11.29 -5.59 -0.67
N ILE A 10 10.19 -5.17 -1.28
CA ILE A 10 9.01 -6.02 -1.49
C ILE A 10 8.79 -6.14 -3.01
N PRO A 11 9.40 -7.14 -3.66
CA PRO A 11 9.31 -7.32 -5.11
C PRO A 11 7.98 -7.99 -5.51
N ASP A 12 6.87 -7.47 -4.98
CA ASP A 12 5.53 -7.91 -5.36
C ASP A 12 5.16 -7.33 -6.73
N TRP A 13 4.68 -8.20 -7.61
CA TRP A 13 4.13 -7.82 -8.90
C TRP A 13 2.69 -8.33 -9.07
N GLN A 14 2.27 -9.25 -8.21
CA GLN A 14 1.02 -9.97 -8.33
C GLN A 14 -0.18 -9.05 -8.19
N ALA A 15 -0.11 -8.10 -7.26
CA ALA A 15 -1.22 -7.19 -7.00
C ALA A 15 -1.56 -6.28 -8.19
N GLY A 16 -0.60 -5.96 -9.04
CA GLY A 16 -0.81 -5.19 -10.27
C GLY A 16 -0.82 -6.03 -11.54
N ASP A 17 -0.69 -7.36 -11.42
CA ASP A 17 -0.60 -8.33 -12.53
C ASP A 17 0.46 -7.94 -13.58
N ASN A 18 1.55 -7.29 -13.17
CA ASN A 18 2.62 -6.84 -14.05
C ASN A 18 4.02 -7.18 -13.51
N PRO A 19 4.73 -8.17 -14.11
CA PRO A 19 6.08 -8.58 -13.67
C PRO A 19 7.13 -7.47 -13.66
N VAL A 20 6.92 -6.37 -14.37
CA VAL A 20 7.83 -5.21 -14.37
C VAL A 20 7.90 -4.55 -12.98
N TYR A 21 6.87 -4.66 -12.16
CA TYR A 21 6.87 -4.15 -10.79
C TYR A 21 7.95 -4.80 -9.91
N GLU A 22 8.25 -6.07 -10.12
CA GLU A 22 9.38 -6.74 -9.44
C GLU A 22 10.72 -6.06 -9.76
N LEU A 23 10.94 -5.69 -11.02
CA LEU A 23 12.12 -4.94 -11.44
C LEU A 23 12.19 -3.57 -10.78
N GLY A 24 11.06 -2.85 -10.69
CA GLY A 24 10.96 -1.55 -10.02
C GLY A 24 11.47 -1.59 -8.58
N ALA A 25 11.05 -2.56 -7.79
CA ALA A 25 11.53 -2.75 -6.42
C ALA A 25 13.05 -2.99 -6.34
N LYS A 26 13.61 -3.78 -7.27
CA LYS A 26 15.04 -4.07 -7.35
C LYS A 26 15.85 -2.83 -7.76
N VAL A 27 15.34 -2.04 -8.70
CA VAL A 27 15.98 -0.79 -9.15
C VAL A 27 16.00 0.23 -8.01
N LEU A 28 14.87 0.45 -7.34
CA LEU A 28 14.80 1.36 -6.19
C LEU A 28 15.81 0.98 -5.10
N LYS A 29 15.92 -0.31 -4.78
CA LYS A 29 16.95 -0.80 -3.85
C LYS A 29 18.36 -0.47 -4.32
N ALA A 30 18.64 -0.63 -5.62
CA ALA A 30 19.99 -0.45 -6.17
C ALA A 30 20.44 1.02 -6.21
N ILE A 31 19.51 1.95 -6.46
CA ILE A 31 19.82 3.39 -6.56
C ILE A 31 19.69 4.13 -5.22
N ALA A 32 18.99 3.54 -4.23
CA ALA A 32 18.84 4.18 -2.92
C ALA A 32 20.20 4.25 -2.20
N PRO A 33 20.56 5.41 -1.62
CA PRO A 33 21.82 5.57 -0.89
C PRO A 33 21.95 4.52 0.23
N GLU A 34 23.13 3.95 0.37
CA GLU A 34 23.41 3.01 1.48
C GLU A 34 23.33 3.71 2.84
N ASN A 35 22.77 3.03 3.82
CA ASN A 35 22.79 3.46 5.22
C ASN A 35 23.09 2.25 6.12
N LYS A 36 24.30 2.23 6.68
CA LYS A 36 24.78 1.12 7.53
C LYS A 36 23.98 0.96 8.83
N ASN A 37 23.28 2.01 9.27
CA ASN A 37 22.44 1.99 10.46
C ASN A 37 21.01 1.48 10.19
N GLN A 38 20.67 1.20 8.93
CA GLN A 38 19.36 0.73 8.52
C GLN A 38 19.46 -0.66 7.89
N LYS A 39 18.91 -1.66 8.58
CA LYS A 39 18.88 -3.03 8.07
C LYS A 39 17.99 -3.12 6.83
N THR A 40 18.53 -3.58 5.71
CA THR A 40 17.77 -3.86 4.49
C THR A 40 17.35 -5.33 4.45
N ILE A 41 16.05 -5.58 4.29
CA ILE A 41 15.46 -6.93 4.25
C ILE A 41 14.64 -7.07 2.98
N THR A 42 14.98 -8.07 2.16
CA THR A 42 14.13 -8.43 1.02
C THR A 42 13.08 -9.43 1.48
N VAL A 43 11.81 -9.06 1.32
CA VAL A 43 10.69 -9.94 1.64
C VAL A 43 10.60 -11.04 0.60
N LYS A 44 10.40 -12.27 1.05
CA LYS A 44 10.18 -13.40 0.15
C LYS A 44 8.76 -13.32 -0.42
N THR A 45 8.66 -13.07 -1.72
CA THR A 45 7.39 -13.13 -2.45
C THR A 45 7.18 -14.51 -3.06
N VAL A 46 5.92 -14.82 -3.34
CA VAL A 46 5.53 -16.07 -4.00
C VAL A 46 5.99 -16.02 -5.47
N HIS A 47 6.62 -17.08 -5.92
CA HIS A 47 6.86 -17.23 -7.35
C HIS A 47 5.57 -17.68 -8.02
N SER A 48 5.04 -16.87 -8.91
CA SER A 48 3.86 -17.15 -9.73
C SER A 48 4.13 -16.87 -11.20
N THR A 49 3.38 -17.51 -12.06
CA THR A 49 3.46 -17.32 -13.53
C THR A 49 2.18 -16.68 -14.04
N LYS A 50 2.28 -16.02 -15.20
CA LYS A 50 1.08 -15.54 -15.93
C LYS A 50 0.49 -16.67 -16.78
N PRO A 51 -0.83 -16.62 -17.02
CA PRO A 51 -1.80 -15.71 -16.40
C PRO A 51 -2.08 -16.07 -14.93
N GLN A 52 -2.29 -15.06 -14.09
CA GLN A 52 -2.76 -15.29 -12.73
C GLN A 52 -4.24 -15.72 -12.74
N LYS A 53 -4.63 -16.61 -11.82
CA LYS A 53 -6.02 -17.06 -11.68
C LYS A 53 -6.88 -15.95 -11.07
N MET A 54 -8.13 -15.87 -11.51
CA MET A 54 -9.16 -15.09 -10.82
C MET A 54 -9.63 -15.84 -9.58
N GLU A 55 -9.62 -15.17 -8.44
CA GLU A 55 -10.01 -15.70 -7.13
C GLU A 55 -10.83 -14.63 -6.41
N ASN A 56 -12.11 -14.89 -6.14
CA ASN A 56 -13.03 -13.96 -5.47
C ASN A 56 -13.04 -12.54 -6.10
N GLY A 57 -13.01 -12.44 -7.44
CA GLY A 57 -12.99 -11.17 -8.16
C GLY A 57 -11.60 -10.54 -8.33
N VAL A 58 -10.54 -11.12 -7.75
CA VAL A 58 -9.17 -10.59 -7.77
C VAL A 58 -8.22 -11.55 -8.47
N ARG A 59 -7.29 -11.04 -9.25
CA ARG A 59 -6.23 -11.83 -9.89
C ARG A 59 -5.13 -12.16 -8.88
N GLY A 60 -4.86 -13.46 -8.72
CA GLY A 60 -3.77 -13.95 -7.89
C GLY A 60 -3.92 -13.68 -6.40
N GLN A 61 -5.16 -13.57 -5.90
CA GLN A 61 -5.45 -13.22 -4.50
C GLN A 61 -4.71 -14.10 -3.49
N SER A 62 -4.61 -15.41 -3.72
CA SER A 62 -3.87 -16.33 -2.83
C SER A 62 -2.38 -16.00 -2.74
N ALA A 63 -1.75 -15.64 -3.87
CA ALA A 63 -0.34 -15.26 -3.91
C ALA A 63 -0.12 -13.91 -3.21
N ILE A 64 -1.00 -12.94 -3.47
CA ILE A 64 -1.03 -11.63 -2.82
C ILE A 64 -1.15 -11.78 -1.30
N LEU A 65 -2.13 -12.55 -0.85
CA LEU A 65 -2.34 -12.82 0.58
C LEU A 65 -1.09 -13.41 1.25
N LYS A 66 -0.39 -14.33 0.55
CA LYS A 66 0.85 -14.91 1.07
C LYS A 66 1.97 -13.87 1.15
N ASN A 67 2.11 -12.99 0.17
CA ASN A 67 3.10 -11.91 0.18
C ASN A 67 2.85 -10.92 1.32
N LEU A 68 1.59 -10.55 1.57
CA LEU A 68 1.21 -9.70 2.70
C LEU A 68 1.55 -10.36 4.04
N LYS A 69 1.26 -11.65 4.21
CA LYS A 69 1.62 -12.41 5.44
C LYS A 69 3.13 -12.46 5.64
N ASN A 70 3.91 -12.73 4.59
CA ASN A 70 5.36 -12.74 4.69
C ASN A 70 5.91 -11.35 5.08
N THR A 71 5.34 -10.28 4.52
CA THR A 71 5.71 -8.90 4.88
C THR A 71 5.41 -8.62 6.34
N LYS A 72 4.21 -8.98 6.81
CA LYS A 72 3.78 -8.82 8.19
C LYS A 72 4.69 -9.58 9.18
N GLU A 73 5.05 -10.83 8.86
CA GLU A 73 5.96 -11.63 9.68
C GLU A 73 7.33 -10.95 9.86
N VAL A 74 7.89 -10.39 8.77
CA VAL A 74 9.15 -9.64 8.82
C VAL A 74 9.04 -8.41 9.71
N ILE A 75 7.98 -7.62 9.54
CA ILE A 75 7.76 -6.39 10.33
C ILE A 75 7.60 -6.74 11.82
N LEU A 76 6.76 -7.71 12.15
CA LEU A 76 6.52 -8.13 13.54
C LEU A 76 7.77 -8.71 14.21
N LYS A 77 8.63 -9.39 13.46
CA LYS A 77 9.92 -9.89 13.95
C LYS A 77 10.90 -8.77 14.23
N GLU A 78 11.00 -7.80 13.34
CA GLU A 78 11.97 -6.70 13.45
C GLU A 78 11.53 -5.62 14.44
N LYS A 79 10.23 -5.39 14.60
CA LYS A 79 9.64 -4.37 15.48
C LYS A 79 10.26 -2.99 15.27
N PRO A 80 10.21 -2.43 14.05
CA PRO A 80 10.79 -1.13 13.75
C PRO A 80 9.92 0.01 14.27
N ASP A 81 10.55 1.17 14.52
CA ASP A 81 9.86 2.42 14.77
C ASP A 81 9.53 3.16 13.45
N SER A 82 10.35 2.93 12.41
CA SER A 82 10.18 3.51 11.08
C SER A 82 10.49 2.49 10.00
N ILE A 83 9.80 2.60 8.85
CA ILE A 83 9.95 1.69 7.72
C ILE A 83 10.12 2.49 6.42
N ILE A 84 11.15 2.17 5.66
CA ILE A 84 11.33 2.60 4.27
C ILE A 84 11.00 1.41 3.38
N THR A 85 10.03 1.55 2.48
CA THR A 85 9.61 0.46 1.59
C THR A 85 10.04 0.74 0.15
N PHE A 86 10.75 -0.20 -0.45
CA PHE A 86 11.04 -0.24 -1.88
C PHE A 86 10.14 -1.30 -2.51
N GLY A 87 9.13 -0.86 -3.19
CA GLY A 87 8.12 -1.73 -3.76
C GLY A 87 7.91 -1.57 -5.25
N GLY A 88 7.11 -2.44 -5.82
CA GLY A 88 6.74 -2.43 -7.21
C GLY A 88 5.35 -1.84 -7.47
N ASN A 89 4.44 -1.93 -6.48
CA ASN A 89 3.05 -1.47 -6.61
C ASN A 89 2.54 -0.91 -5.28
N CYS A 90 1.34 -0.33 -5.29
CA CYS A 90 0.75 0.37 -4.13
C CYS A 90 0.51 -0.55 -2.94
N LEU A 91 0.17 -1.84 -3.17
CA LEU A 91 -0.17 -2.80 -2.10
C LEU A 91 0.96 -3.03 -1.10
N VAL A 92 2.22 -2.85 -1.49
CA VAL A 92 3.37 -3.02 -0.58
C VAL A 92 3.32 -2.06 0.63
N SER A 93 2.52 -0.99 0.54
CA SER A 93 2.32 -0.01 1.61
C SER A 93 1.37 -0.52 2.71
N GLN A 94 0.50 -1.49 2.43
CA GLN A 94 -0.57 -1.91 3.34
C GLN A 94 -0.05 -2.39 4.69
N GLN A 95 0.89 -3.31 4.72
CA GLN A 95 1.40 -3.88 5.99
C GLN A 95 2.23 -2.87 6.79
N PRO A 96 3.17 -2.10 6.19
CA PRO A 96 3.85 -1.01 6.87
C PRO A 96 2.91 0.01 7.52
N ILE A 97 1.91 0.49 6.77
CA ILE A 97 0.94 1.48 7.27
C ILE A 97 0.12 0.90 8.42
N SER A 98 -0.45 -0.30 8.25
CA SER A 98 -1.24 -0.95 9.30
C SER A 98 -0.42 -1.17 10.59
N TYR A 99 0.84 -1.60 10.47
CA TYR A 99 1.72 -1.78 11.61
C TYR A 99 2.03 -0.46 12.33
N LEU A 100 2.40 0.58 11.58
CA LEU A 100 2.73 1.89 12.15
C LEU A 100 1.48 2.55 12.78
N ASN A 101 0.30 2.37 12.19
CA ASN A 101 -0.95 2.84 12.81
C ASN A 101 -1.21 2.15 14.17
N GLY A 102 -0.81 0.89 14.34
CA GLY A 102 -0.85 0.20 15.63
C GLY A 102 0.08 0.79 16.69
N ILE A 103 1.18 1.42 16.26
CA ILE A 103 2.14 2.07 17.18
C ILE A 103 1.70 3.51 17.49
N TYR A 104 1.36 4.29 16.47
CA TYR A 104 1.17 5.73 16.59
C TYR A 104 -0.30 6.15 16.75
N GLY A 105 -1.25 5.27 16.35
CA GLY A 105 -2.68 5.51 16.49
C GLY A 105 -3.13 6.82 15.83
N GLU A 106 -3.92 7.61 16.53
CA GLU A 106 -4.47 8.88 16.05
C GLU A 106 -3.42 9.98 15.78
N LYS A 107 -2.17 9.76 16.17
CA LYS A 107 -1.06 10.67 15.86
C LYS A 107 -0.45 10.42 14.49
N MET A 108 -0.91 9.39 13.78
CA MET A 108 -0.48 9.05 12.44
C MET A 108 -1.44 9.63 11.40
N GLY A 109 -0.89 10.31 10.41
CA GLY A 109 -1.56 10.65 9.15
C GLY A 109 -0.87 9.96 7.99
N VAL A 110 -1.60 9.72 6.92
CA VAL A 110 -1.11 9.15 5.66
C VAL A 110 -1.27 10.17 4.56
N ILE A 111 -0.17 10.58 3.94
CA ILE A 111 -0.19 11.36 2.70
C ILE A 111 -0.06 10.35 1.56
N TRP A 112 -1.15 10.16 0.80
CA TRP A 112 -1.21 9.26 -0.34
C TRP A 112 -0.92 10.04 -1.62
N ILE A 113 0.33 9.94 -2.09
CA ILE A 113 0.81 10.67 -3.27
C ILE A 113 0.62 9.77 -4.49
N ASP A 114 -0.52 9.93 -5.14
CA ASP A 114 -0.93 9.09 -6.27
C ASP A 114 -1.94 9.83 -7.16
N ALA A 115 -1.97 9.48 -8.45
CA ALA A 115 -3.02 9.93 -9.36
C ALA A 115 -4.37 9.22 -9.12
N HIS A 116 -4.36 8.07 -8.43
CA HIS A 116 -5.52 7.23 -8.16
C HIS A 116 -5.84 7.16 -6.66
N PRO A 117 -7.11 6.92 -6.28
CA PRO A 117 -7.51 6.87 -4.87
C PRO A 117 -7.23 5.50 -4.21
N ASP A 118 -6.95 4.47 -4.98
CA ASP A 118 -6.73 3.09 -4.54
C ASP A 118 -7.79 2.56 -3.54
N ILE A 119 -9.06 2.94 -3.77
CA ILE A 119 -10.21 2.59 -2.92
C ILE A 119 -11.20 1.64 -3.62
N SER A 120 -10.80 1.08 -4.76
CA SER A 120 -11.62 0.12 -5.51
C SER A 120 -12.00 -1.12 -4.70
N THR A 121 -12.89 -1.93 -5.23
CA THR A 121 -13.32 -3.22 -4.67
C THR A 121 -13.26 -4.31 -5.75
N PRO A 122 -13.30 -5.61 -5.38
CA PRO A 122 -13.32 -6.71 -6.35
C PRO A 122 -14.48 -6.66 -7.36
N ASP A 123 -15.59 -5.98 -7.03
CA ASP A 123 -16.72 -5.80 -7.92
C ASP A 123 -16.50 -4.70 -8.96
N VAL A 124 -15.56 -3.78 -8.70
CA VAL A 124 -15.24 -2.63 -9.57
C VAL A 124 -13.99 -2.91 -10.41
N TYR A 125 -12.97 -3.50 -9.80
CA TYR A 125 -11.70 -3.76 -10.45
C TYR A 125 -11.10 -5.09 -9.97
N TYR A 126 -10.19 -5.69 -10.72
CA TYR A 126 -9.67 -7.03 -10.47
C TYR A 126 -8.20 -7.07 -10.02
N ASN A 127 -7.50 -5.95 -10.01
CA ASN A 127 -6.11 -5.88 -9.53
C ASN A 127 -6.04 -5.23 -8.15
N GLU A 128 -5.50 -5.94 -7.20
CA GLU A 128 -5.52 -5.61 -5.78
C GLU A 128 -4.77 -4.30 -5.44
N HIS A 129 -3.79 -3.87 -6.25
CA HIS A 129 -3.07 -2.63 -5.99
C HIS A 129 -3.99 -1.40 -5.97
N ALA A 130 -5.11 -1.42 -6.69
CA ALA A 130 -6.10 -0.34 -6.69
C ALA A 130 -7.08 -0.37 -5.49
N MET A 131 -6.87 -1.26 -4.50
CA MET A 131 -7.77 -1.44 -3.34
C MET A 131 -7.10 -1.13 -2.00
N VAL A 132 -5.86 -0.65 -2.01
CA VAL A 132 -5.02 -0.54 -0.81
C VAL A 132 -5.62 0.36 0.25
N VAL A 133 -6.09 1.55 -0.14
CA VAL A 133 -6.74 2.50 0.77
C VAL A 133 -8.06 1.92 1.27
N GLY A 134 -8.84 1.29 0.39
CA GLY A 134 -10.06 0.57 0.78
C GLY A 134 -9.79 -0.51 1.82
N ASN A 135 -8.73 -1.30 1.64
CA ASN A 135 -8.34 -2.33 2.61
C ASN A 135 -7.91 -1.72 3.95
N LEU A 136 -7.13 -0.64 3.92
CA LEU A 136 -6.68 0.07 5.13
C LEU A 136 -7.85 0.67 5.91
N LEU A 137 -8.95 1.01 5.24
CA LEU A 137 -10.20 1.51 5.83
C LEU A 137 -11.21 0.40 6.17
N HIS A 138 -10.90 -0.88 5.87
CA HIS A 138 -11.80 -2.02 6.00
C HIS A 138 -13.08 -1.94 5.14
N CYS A 139 -12.99 -1.33 3.97
CA CYS A 139 -14.06 -1.27 2.96
C CYS A 139 -13.63 -1.75 1.56
N GLY A 140 -12.46 -2.42 1.45
CA GLY A 140 -11.92 -2.98 0.19
C GLY A 140 -12.24 -4.46 0.00
N ASP A 141 -11.24 -5.26 -0.41
CA ASP A 141 -11.36 -6.71 -0.54
C ASP A 141 -11.57 -7.38 0.82
N SER A 142 -12.69 -8.08 0.97
CA SER A 142 -13.10 -8.73 2.23
C SER A 142 -12.14 -9.83 2.71
N VAL A 143 -11.28 -10.36 1.84
CA VAL A 143 -10.25 -11.35 2.19
C VAL A 143 -8.95 -10.65 2.59
N ILE A 144 -8.49 -9.72 1.77
CA ILE A 144 -7.20 -9.04 1.94
C ILE A 144 -7.22 -8.04 3.11
N GLN A 145 -8.32 -7.31 3.31
CA GLN A 145 -8.44 -6.36 4.43
C GLN A 145 -8.33 -7.01 5.81
N LYS A 146 -8.56 -8.33 5.94
CA LYS A 146 -8.36 -9.07 7.21
C LYS A 146 -6.89 -9.11 7.66
N GLU A 147 -5.96 -8.86 6.75
CA GLU A 147 -4.54 -8.75 7.09
C GLU A 147 -4.17 -7.35 7.65
N VAL A 148 -5.07 -6.37 7.59
CA VAL A 148 -4.94 -5.05 8.23
C VAL A 148 -5.37 -5.16 9.68
N ASN A 149 -4.41 -5.23 10.60
CA ASN A 149 -4.70 -5.39 12.04
C ASN A 149 -5.12 -4.08 12.71
N HIS A 150 -4.62 -2.96 12.18
CA HIS A 150 -4.88 -1.63 12.72
C HIS A 150 -5.37 -0.73 11.59
N PRO A 151 -6.70 -0.75 11.32
CA PRO A 151 -7.27 0.03 10.22
C PRO A 151 -7.13 1.53 10.47
N LEU A 152 -7.04 2.28 9.39
CA LEU A 152 -7.07 3.73 9.41
C LEU A 152 -8.49 4.24 9.64
N LYS A 153 -8.58 5.45 10.18
CA LYS A 153 -9.80 6.27 10.14
C LYS A 153 -9.79 7.16 8.89
N PRO A 154 -10.95 7.53 8.33
CA PRO A 154 -11.01 8.36 7.13
C PRO A 154 -10.21 9.67 7.25
N ASN A 155 -10.27 10.32 8.41
CA ASN A 155 -9.55 11.57 8.69
C ASN A 155 -8.02 11.43 8.88
N GLN A 156 -7.49 10.22 8.75
CA GLN A 156 -6.04 9.98 8.74
C GLN A 156 -5.47 9.97 7.32
N ILE A 157 -6.30 10.08 6.28
CA ILE A 157 -5.86 10.02 4.88
C ILE A 157 -5.95 11.41 4.26
N TYR A 158 -4.85 11.81 3.63
CA TYR A 158 -4.76 12.99 2.78
C TYR A 158 -4.23 12.58 1.41
N TYR A 159 -5.00 12.86 0.37
CA TYR A 159 -4.58 12.64 -1.01
C TYR A 159 -3.78 13.82 -1.54
N ALA A 160 -2.68 13.55 -2.24
CA ALA A 160 -1.87 14.54 -2.93
C ALA A 160 -1.63 14.09 -4.38
N GLY A 161 -2.01 14.93 -5.33
CA GLY A 161 -1.87 14.63 -6.77
C GLY A 161 -2.96 13.73 -7.34
N LEU A 162 -4.12 13.63 -6.69
CA LEU A 162 -5.25 12.82 -7.14
C LEU A 162 -5.85 13.39 -8.43
N GLN A 163 -5.88 12.63 -9.51
CA GLN A 163 -6.32 13.08 -10.84
C GLN A 163 -7.40 12.18 -11.43
N GLU A 164 -7.24 10.87 -11.32
CA GLU A 164 -8.11 9.89 -11.95
C GLU A 164 -8.98 9.20 -10.88
N VAL A 165 -10.25 9.61 -10.81
CA VAL A 165 -11.24 9.03 -9.90
C VAL A 165 -12.48 8.66 -10.69
N THR A 166 -12.75 7.37 -10.80
CA THR A 166 -13.93 6.85 -11.50
C THR A 166 -15.22 7.18 -10.72
N PRO A 167 -16.39 7.18 -11.36
CA PRO A 167 -17.66 7.37 -10.65
C PRO A 167 -17.87 6.39 -9.50
N ALA A 168 -17.51 5.11 -9.68
CA ALA A 168 -17.61 4.09 -8.63
C ALA A 168 -16.69 4.41 -7.43
N GLU A 169 -15.48 4.88 -7.68
CA GLU A 169 -14.55 5.26 -6.62
C GLU A 169 -14.99 6.54 -5.88
N LYS A 170 -15.65 7.49 -6.56
CA LYS A 170 -16.27 8.65 -5.90
C LYS A 170 -17.33 8.22 -4.90
N ASP A 171 -18.16 7.26 -5.28
CA ASP A 171 -19.18 6.70 -4.40
C ASP A 171 -18.54 5.98 -3.20
N LEU A 172 -17.47 5.20 -3.43
CA LEU A 172 -16.73 4.51 -2.37
C LEU A 172 -16.03 5.49 -1.41
N LEU A 173 -15.40 6.54 -1.91
CA LEU A 173 -14.79 7.61 -1.08
C LEU A 173 -15.84 8.29 -0.20
N SER A 174 -17.01 8.60 -0.79
CA SER A 174 -18.13 9.22 -0.07
C SER A 174 -18.66 8.28 1.02
N GLN A 175 -18.87 6.99 0.72
CA GLN A 175 -19.34 5.98 1.69
C GLN A 175 -18.32 5.76 2.81
N ALA A 176 -17.03 5.78 2.49
CA ALA A 176 -15.96 5.67 3.46
C ALA A 176 -15.78 6.93 4.31
N GLY A 177 -16.38 8.06 3.93
CA GLY A 177 -16.24 9.35 4.63
C GLY A 177 -14.86 9.97 4.49
N VAL A 178 -14.15 9.69 3.38
CA VAL A 178 -12.85 10.28 3.09
C VAL A 178 -13.03 11.58 2.33
N GLU A 179 -12.47 12.65 2.86
CA GLU A 179 -12.39 13.93 2.16
C GLU A 179 -11.28 13.91 1.13
N TYR A 180 -11.52 14.40 -0.06
CA TYR A 180 -10.54 14.46 -1.14
C TYR A 180 -10.76 15.65 -2.06
N LYS A 181 -9.70 16.02 -2.78
CA LYS A 181 -9.73 17.01 -3.84
C LYS A 181 -9.09 16.42 -5.08
N ILE A 182 -9.70 16.61 -6.24
CA ILE A 182 -9.12 16.25 -7.52
C ILE A 182 -8.27 17.44 -7.99
N GLU A 183 -7.04 17.18 -8.32
CA GLU A 183 -6.10 18.17 -8.83
C GLU A 183 -6.31 18.35 -10.34
N GLU A 184 -6.67 19.53 -10.78
CA GLU A 184 -6.81 19.86 -12.21
C GLU A 184 -5.45 20.18 -12.87
N SER A 185 -4.45 20.51 -12.07
CA SER A 185 -3.06 20.75 -12.50
C SER A 185 -2.11 19.73 -11.89
N HIS A 186 -0.98 19.48 -12.55
CA HIS A 186 0.07 18.60 -12.02
C HIS A 186 0.87 19.20 -10.84
N GLU A 187 0.43 20.33 -10.32
CA GLU A 187 1.07 21.01 -9.19
C GLU A 187 0.26 20.80 -7.91
N VAL A 188 0.86 20.14 -6.94
CA VAL A 188 0.33 20.03 -5.58
C VAL A 188 0.60 21.34 -4.84
N ASP A 189 -0.42 21.98 -4.27
CA ASP A 189 -0.21 23.18 -3.43
C ASP A 189 0.46 22.76 -2.10
N PRO A 190 1.72 23.18 -1.85
CA PRO A 190 2.42 22.86 -0.61
C PRO A 190 1.74 23.40 0.65
N ALA A 191 0.84 24.38 0.53
CA ALA A 191 0.10 24.94 1.65
C ALA A 191 -1.02 24.02 2.12
N GLU A 192 -1.53 23.14 1.26
CA GLU A 192 -2.57 22.16 1.58
C GLU A 192 -2.02 20.91 2.29
N VAL A 193 -0.71 20.68 2.26
CA VAL A 193 -0.03 19.51 2.85
C VAL A 193 0.42 19.75 4.31
N ARG A 194 0.02 20.86 4.94
CA ARG A 194 0.45 21.27 6.28
C ARG A 194 -0.50 20.83 7.38
#